data_d7d067dd524d22356f1291ed9b4acc10
#
_entry.id   d7d067dd524d22356f1291ed9b4acc10
#
_cell.length_a   1.000
_cell.length_b   1.000
_cell.length_c   1.000
_cell.angle_alpha   90.00
_cell.angle_beta   90.00
_cell.angle_gamma   90.00
#
_symmetry.space_group_name_H-M   'P 1'
#
loop_
_entity.id
_entity.type
_entity.pdbx_description
1 polymer ?
#
loop_
_entity_poly.entity_id
_entity_poly.type
_entity_poly.pdbx_seq_one_letter_code
_entity_poly.pdbx_strand_id
1 'polypeptide(L)'
;MKKTSVNLLEGPILRAMIAFAIPIMIANIFQQLYNTVDIMIVGRFLGEESLAAVGATAAIFELVVGFALGIGNGMGIVIARHYGAGNYEKLKSSVAATFVIGGVLSIVIAVLGNFTLYPLLKLLGTPSNIIDQSYEYIYLIVVFVGVTLAYNLCAGLLRAVGDSKAALYFLIFSAIINTVLDIYFIAYLHMGVRSAGVATIISQGISAVLCFNYIRRKTPFLIPTKKHFTWNKKLYSDLFSQGLAMGLMFSVVSIGTVILQTSINALGPVIISAQTSARRIMMFSLLPVGSMSATITTFTSQNFGARQYNRIVEGLRKGALVTIIWSVFICITLFFASPYLNELITGSNDEELIYQASLYLKISSAFYPFLAILLVLRNALQGLGQKMMPLVSSIIEMLGKILFVIFIIPSAGYLGVIFVEPILWVVMAAQLYYAFRKEPVIYSLKKKSE
;
A
#
# COMPACT_ATOMS: atom_id res chain seq x y z
N MET A 1 15.41 21.21 20.86
CA MET A 1 14.18 20.53 20.33
C MET A 1 14.55 19.09 19.98
N LYS A 2 13.89 18.08 20.57
CA LYS A 2 14.11 16.69 20.18
C LYS A 2 13.72 16.55 18.70
N LYS A 3 14.68 16.15 17.84
CA LYS A 3 14.39 15.85 16.43
C LYS A 3 13.41 14.66 16.39
N THR A 4 12.17 14.88 15.98
CA THR A 4 11.15 13.84 15.81
C THR A 4 11.47 12.98 14.59
N SER A 5 12.19 13.52 13.61
CA SER A 5 12.58 12.83 12.38
C SER A 5 13.81 11.95 12.59
N VAL A 6 13.77 10.76 11.99
CA VAL A 6 14.91 9.84 11.89
C VAL A 6 15.86 10.34 10.80
N ASN A 7 17.14 10.50 11.13
CA ASN A 7 18.16 10.85 10.13
C ASN A 7 18.58 9.58 9.36
N LEU A 8 18.17 9.50 8.08
CA LEU A 8 18.51 8.38 7.20
C LEU A 8 19.82 8.62 6.43
N LEU A 9 20.38 9.83 6.49
CA LEU A 9 21.60 10.23 5.77
C LEU A 9 22.87 9.99 6.56
N GLU A 10 22.79 9.90 7.89
CA GLU A 10 23.94 9.80 8.80
C GLU A 10 23.74 8.69 9.84
N GLY A 11 24.84 8.33 10.51
CA GLY A 11 24.83 7.35 11.60
C GLY A 11 24.65 5.90 11.17
N PRO A 12 24.40 4.98 12.15
CA PRO A 12 24.25 3.55 11.89
C PRO A 12 23.02 3.24 11.03
N ILE A 13 23.23 2.69 9.85
CA ILE A 13 22.22 2.47 8.82
C ILE A 13 21.05 1.61 9.35
N LEU A 14 21.35 0.43 9.88
CA LEU A 14 20.32 -0.52 10.32
C LEU A 14 19.44 0.06 11.43
N ARG A 15 20.05 0.75 12.40
CA ARG A 15 19.32 1.40 13.50
C ARG A 15 18.37 2.48 12.98
N ALA A 16 18.84 3.29 12.02
CA ALA A 16 18.02 4.33 11.40
C ALA A 16 16.85 3.71 10.60
N MET A 17 17.12 2.67 9.81
CA MET A 17 16.07 1.99 9.03
C MET A 17 15.03 1.33 9.93
N ILE A 18 15.43 0.62 10.99
CA ILE A 18 14.48 0.00 11.93
C ILE A 18 13.66 1.09 12.66
N ALA A 19 14.31 2.15 13.14
CA ALA A 19 13.62 3.25 13.82
C ALA A 19 12.60 3.97 12.93
N PHE A 20 12.81 3.96 11.61
CA PHE A 20 11.88 4.51 10.63
C PHE A 20 10.80 3.49 10.23
N ALA A 21 11.13 2.19 10.14
CA ALA A 21 10.23 1.12 9.75
C ALA A 21 9.17 0.80 10.83
N ILE A 22 9.54 0.83 12.12
CA ILE A 22 8.61 0.49 13.22
C ILE A 22 7.35 1.36 13.20
N PRO A 23 7.41 2.71 13.12
CA PRO A 23 6.20 3.52 13.01
C PRO A 23 5.34 3.21 11.77
N ILE A 24 5.97 2.85 10.64
CA ILE A 24 5.25 2.44 9.42
C ILE A 24 4.54 1.10 9.65
N MET A 25 5.20 0.15 10.30
CA MET A 25 4.60 -1.15 10.63
C MET A 25 3.41 -0.98 11.57
N ILE A 26 3.55 -0.17 12.61
CA ILE A 26 2.45 0.13 13.54
C ILE A 26 1.31 0.83 12.79
N ALA A 27 1.62 1.78 11.88
CA ALA A 27 0.61 2.44 11.05
C ALA A 27 -0.17 1.43 10.19
N ASN A 28 0.51 0.46 9.58
CA ASN A 28 -0.13 -0.58 8.78
C ASN A 28 -1.03 -1.48 9.64
N ILE A 29 -0.62 -1.83 10.87
CA ILE A 29 -1.46 -2.58 11.82
C ILE A 29 -2.72 -1.78 12.16
N PHE A 30 -2.58 -0.51 12.53
CA PHE A 30 -3.72 0.36 12.84
C PHE A 30 -4.65 0.55 11.64
N GLN A 31 -4.11 0.63 10.42
CA GLN A 31 -4.92 0.68 9.20
C GLN A 31 -5.78 -0.56 9.02
N GLN A 32 -5.23 -1.76 9.29
CA GLN A 32 -5.99 -3.01 9.19
C GLN A 32 -7.04 -3.13 10.30
N LEU A 33 -6.69 -2.73 11.53
CA LEU A 33 -7.65 -2.70 12.63
C LEU A 33 -8.80 -1.72 12.35
N TYR A 34 -8.49 -0.54 11.87
CA TYR A 34 -9.46 0.47 11.47
C TYR A 34 -10.44 -0.08 10.42
N ASN A 35 -9.95 -0.65 9.32
CA ASN A 35 -10.80 -1.23 8.28
C ASN A 35 -11.69 -2.37 8.84
N THR A 36 -11.15 -3.17 9.76
CA THR A 36 -11.91 -4.25 10.39
C THR A 36 -13.03 -3.71 11.29
N VAL A 37 -12.73 -2.69 12.11
CA VAL A 37 -13.71 -2.07 13.00
C VAL A 37 -14.84 -1.40 12.22
N ASP A 38 -14.53 -0.70 11.14
CA ASP A 38 -15.51 -0.08 10.24
C ASP A 38 -16.50 -1.11 9.69
N ILE A 39 -15.98 -2.22 9.13
CA ILE A 39 -16.80 -3.32 8.62
C ILE A 39 -17.65 -3.96 9.75
N MET A 40 -17.08 -4.12 10.94
CA MET A 40 -17.82 -4.68 12.09
C MET A 40 -18.97 -3.77 12.54
N ILE A 41 -18.77 -2.45 12.55
CA ILE A 41 -19.82 -1.48 12.92
C ILE A 41 -20.96 -1.56 11.89
N VAL A 42 -20.64 -1.51 10.60
CA VAL A 42 -21.64 -1.63 9.52
C VAL A 42 -22.41 -2.94 9.66
N GLY A 43 -21.73 -4.08 9.78
CA GLY A 43 -22.39 -5.39 9.88
C GLY A 43 -23.27 -5.54 11.12
N ARG A 44 -22.83 -5.02 12.27
CA ARG A 44 -23.54 -5.14 13.54
C ARG A 44 -24.80 -4.26 13.63
N PHE A 45 -24.74 -3.05 13.09
CA PHE A 45 -25.80 -2.06 13.28
C PHE A 45 -26.70 -1.86 12.05
N LEU A 46 -26.19 -2.12 10.83
CA LEU A 46 -26.96 -1.97 9.59
C LEU A 46 -27.38 -3.32 8.98
N GLY A 47 -26.86 -4.43 9.51
CA GLY A 47 -27.22 -5.78 9.07
C GLY A 47 -26.47 -6.28 7.85
N GLU A 48 -26.82 -7.52 7.42
CA GLU A 48 -26.09 -8.28 6.40
C GLU A 48 -26.16 -7.64 5.00
N GLU A 49 -27.28 -7.02 4.67
CA GLU A 49 -27.47 -6.38 3.35
C GLU A 49 -26.53 -5.18 3.15
N SER A 50 -26.41 -4.32 4.16
CA SER A 50 -25.48 -3.20 4.14
C SER A 50 -24.02 -3.65 4.18
N LEU A 51 -23.73 -4.73 4.91
CA LEU A 51 -22.40 -5.36 4.91
C LEU A 51 -22.05 -5.88 3.52
N ALA A 52 -22.99 -6.56 2.85
CA ALA A 52 -22.82 -7.03 1.48
C ALA A 52 -22.62 -5.86 0.50
N ALA A 53 -23.35 -4.75 0.70
CA ALA A 53 -23.20 -3.54 -0.11
C ALA A 53 -21.80 -2.93 0.00
N VAL A 54 -21.26 -2.79 1.22
CA VAL A 54 -19.87 -2.33 1.42
C VAL A 54 -18.87 -3.33 0.81
N GLY A 55 -19.08 -4.63 1.02
CA GLY A 55 -18.23 -5.68 0.44
C GLY A 55 -18.19 -5.65 -1.09
N ALA A 56 -19.32 -5.40 -1.75
CA ALA A 56 -19.39 -5.27 -3.21
C ALA A 56 -18.57 -4.10 -3.77
N THR A 57 -18.31 -3.07 -2.96
CA THR A 57 -17.49 -1.91 -3.37
C THR A 57 -15.99 -2.08 -3.11
N ALA A 58 -15.56 -3.15 -2.42
CA ALA A 58 -14.17 -3.32 -1.97
C ALA A 58 -13.15 -3.19 -3.11
N ALA A 59 -13.44 -3.79 -4.27
CA ALA A 59 -12.57 -3.71 -5.44
C ALA A 59 -12.41 -2.27 -5.97
N ILE A 60 -13.49 -1.49 -6.01
CA ILE A 60 -13.47 -0.09 -6.43
C ILE A 60 -12.73 0.75 -5.38
N PHE A 61 -13.00 0.51 -4.10
CA PHE A 61 -12.32 1.18 -3.00
C PHE A 61 -10.80 0.97 -3.06
N GLU A 62 -10.36 -0.29 -3.18
CA GLU A 62 -8.93 -0.61 -3.31
C GLU A 62 -8.30 0.04 -4.55
N LEU A 63 -9.02 0.05 -5.67
CA LEU A 63 -8.52 0.67 -6.90
C LEU A 63 -8.35 2.17 -6.74
N VAL A 64 -9.34 2.88 -6.21
CA VAL A 64 -9.32 4.35 -6.09
C VAL A 64 -8.39 4.79 -4.96
N VAL A 65 -8.52 4.20 -3.78
CA VAL A 65 -7.71 4.56 -2.60
C VAL A 65 -6.27 4.06 -2.77
N GLY A 66 -6.08 2.85 -3.29
CA GLY A 66 -4.76 2.30 -3.61
C GLY A 66 -4.03 3.14 -4.66
N PHE A 67 -4.74 3.59 -5.70
CA PHE A 67 -4.19 4.51 -6.70
C PHE A 67 -3.77 5.85 -6.07
N ALA A 68 -4.61 6.44 -5.22
CA ALA A 68 -4.29 7.68 -4.50
C ALA A 68 -3.07 7.53 -3.57
N LEU A 69 -2.99 6.41 -2.84
CA LEU A 69 -1.82 6.05 -2.01
C LEU A 69 -0.55 5.92 -2.86
N GLY A 70 -0.66 5.23 -3.99
CA GLY A 70 0.45 5.06 -4.93
C GLY A 70 0.97 6.39 -5.46
N ILE A 71 0.08 7.28 -5.87
CA ILE A 71 0.43 8.63 -6.33
C ILE A 71 1.17 9.40 -5.22
N GLY A 72 0.62 9.42 -4.00
CA GLY A 72 1.25 10.10 -2.88
C GLY A 72 2.64 9.57 -2.54
N ASN A 73 2.80 8.26 -2.52
CA ASN A 73 4.09 7.61 -2.28
C ASN A 73 5.09 7.87 -3.41
N GLY A 74 4.65 7.82 -4.67
CA GLY A 74 5.49 8.08 -5.83
C GLY A 74 6.02 9.52 -5.86
N MET A 75 5.16 10.51 -5.63
CA MET A 75 5.61 11.91 -5.51
C MET A 75 6.53 12.11 -4.30
N GLY A 76 6.30 11.38 -3.20
CA GLY A 76 7.15 11.36 -2.02
C GLY A 76 8.60 10.96 -2.32
N ILE A 77 8.85 10.11 -3.31
CA ILE A 77 10.20 9.71 -3.77
C ILE A 77 10.97 10.91 -4.29
N VAL A 78 10.35 11.72 -5.15
CA VAL A 78 11.00 12.92 -5.72
C VAL A 78 11.29 13.95 -4.63
N ILE A 79 10.37 14.11 -3.69
CA ILE A 79 10.51 15.00 -2.53
C ILE A 79 11.65 14.53 -1.63
N ALA A 80 11.72 13.22 -1.30
CA ALA A 80 12.79 12.63 -0.51
C ALA A 80 14.16 12.81 -1.17
N ARG A 81 14.23 12.73 -2.50
CA ARG A 81 15.45 12.97 -3.28
C ARG A 81 15.93 14.42 -3.14
N HIS A 82 15.03 15.40 -3.27
CA HIS A 82 15.40 16.81 -3.11
C HIS A 82 15.75 17.16 -1.66
N TYR A 83 15.09 16.53 -0.69
CA TYR A 83 15.45 16.64 0.71
C TYR A 83 16.86 16.11 0.98
N GLY A 84 17.18 14.91 0.49
CA GLY A 84 18.50 14.31 0.60
C GLY A 84 19.61 15.14 -0.08
N ALA A 85 19.29 15.81 -1.19
CA ALA A 85 20.21 16.71 -1.88
C ALA A 85 20.44 18.04 -1.14
N GLY A 86 19.73 18.32 -0.04
CA GLY A 86 19.79 19.60 0.67
C GLY A 86 19.24 20.79 -0.12
N ASN A 87 18.54 20.54 -1.24
CA ASN A 87 18.04 21.58 -2.13
C ASN A 87 16.62 22.01 -1.74
N TYR A 88 16.51 22.86 -0.74
CA TYR A 88 15.22 23.29 -0.19
C TYR A 88 14.36 24.12 -1.16
N GLU A 89 14.94 24.83 -2.11
CA GLU A 89 14.18 25.56 -3.13
C GLU A 89 13.48 24.57 -4.08
N LYS A 90 14.19 23.56 -4.58
CA LYS A 90 13.58 22.50 -5.39
C LYS A 90 12.62 21.65 -4.58
N LEU A 91 12.91 21.41 -3.30
CA LEU A 91 12.02 20.71 -2.38
C LEU A 91 10.67 21.42 -2.28
N LYS A 92 10.65 22.74 -2.01
CA LYS A 92 9.43 23.55 -1.94
C LYS A 92 8.68 23.59 -3.27
N SER A 93 9.40 23.70 -4.38
CA SER A 93 8.78 23.65 -5.72
C SER A 93 8.16 22.27 -5.99
N SER A 94 8.80 21.18 -5.53
CA SER A 94 8.24 19.83 -5.63
C SER A 94 6.98 19.69 -4.80
N VAL A 95 6.95 20.23 -3.58
CA VAL A 95 5.75 20.22 -2.72
C VAL A 95 4.62 21.01 -3.37
N ALA A 96 4.90 22.22 -3.91
CA ALA A 96 3.90 23.04 -4.62
C ALA A 96 3.32 22.28 -5.82
N ALA A 97 4.18 21.69 -6.65
CA ALA A 97 3.76 20.90 -7.81
C ALA A 97 2.95 19.66 -7.40
N THR A 98 3.31 19.00 -6.30
CA THR A 98 2.58 17.85 -5.74
C THR A 98 1.15 18.23 -5.35
N PHE A 99 0.93 19.37 -4.73
CA PHE A 99 -0.43 19.84 -4.40
C PHE A 99 -1.22 20.21 -5.66
N VAL A 100 -0.59 20.82 -6.66
CA VAL A 100 -1.25 21.13 -7.93
C VAL A 100 -1.66 19.84 -8.66
N ILE A 101 -0.73 18.89 -8.82
CA ILE A 101 -1.01 17.61 -9.48
C ILE A 101 -2.09 16.85 -8.70
N GLY A 102 -1.97 16.79 -7.36
CA GLY A 102 -2.96 16.12 -6.50
C GLY A 102 -4.36 16.75 -6.63
N GLY A 103 -4.44 18.07 -6.67
CA GLY A 103 -5.71 18.78 -6.88
C GLY A 103 -6.34 18.48 -8.25
N VAL A 104 -5.56 18.53 -9.32
CA VAL A 104 -6.03 18.17 -10.67
C VAL A 104 -6.49 16.72 -10.73
N LEU A 105 -5.71 15.79 -10.22
CA LEU A 105 -6.08 14.36 -10.20
C LEU A 105 -7.34 14.10 -9.38
N SER A 106 -7.51 14.79 -8.24
CA SER A 106 -8.72 14.69 -7.43
C SER A 106 -9.96 15.09 -8.21
N ILE A 107 -9.89 16.20 -8.95
CA ILE A 107 -10.99 16.67 -9.79
C ILE A 107 -11.27 15.67 -10.91
N VAL A 108 -10.23 15.18 -11.59
CA VAL A 108 -10.39 14.20 -12.67
C VAL A 108 -11.03 12.91 -12.16
N ILE A 109 -10.57 12.36 -11.02
CA ILE A 109 -11.12 11.13 -10.45
C ILE A 109 -12.59 11.37 -10.02
N ALA A 110 -12.88 12.50 -9.37
CA ALA A 110 -14.23 12.82 -8.92
C ALA A 110 -15.20 12.96 -10.13
N VAL A 111 -14.79 13.66 -11.19
CA VAL A 111 -15.59 13.82 -12.40
C VAL A 111 -15.80 12.48 -13.10
N LEU A 112 -14.74 11.73 -13.36
CA LEU A 112 -14.84 10.40 -13.98
C LEU A 112 -15.71 9.46 -13.12
N GLY A 113 -15.49 9.43 -11.81
CA GLY A 113 -16.26 8.61 -10.89
C GLY A 113 -17.74 8.92 -10.91
N ASN A 114 -18.12 10.20 -10.99
CA ASN A 114 -19.52 10.60 -11.07
C ASN A 114 -20.26 9.97 -12.27
N PHE A 115 -19.58 9.78 -13.39
CA PHE A 115 -20.18 9.21 -14.61
C PHE A 115 -20.00 7.68 -14.72
N THR A 116 -18.95 7.12 -14.15
CA THR A 116 -18.57 5.70 -14.39
C THR A 116 -18.93 4.76 -13.24
N LEU A 117 -19.13 5.28 -12.03
CA LEU A 117 -19.25 4.46 -10.82
C LEU A 117 -20.45 3.49 -10.86
N TYR A 118 -21.63 3.97 -11.21
CA TYR A 118 -22.83 3.14 -11.26
C TYR A 118 -22.76 2.08 -12.37
N PRO A 119 -22.35 2.42 -13.63
CA PRO A 119 -22.05 1.43 -14.65
C PRO A 119 -21.00 0.40 -14.22
N LEU A 120 -19.97 0.83 -13.48
CA LEU A 120 -18.91 -0.07 -13.01
C LEU A 120 -19.43 -1.07 -11.97
N LEU A 121 -20.28 -0.66 -11.03
CA LEU A 121 -20.93 -1.56 -10.09
C LEU A 121 -21.79 -2.62 -10.81
N LYS A 122 -22.53 -2.23 -11.85
CA LYS A 122 -23.27 -3.18 -12.70
C LYS A 122 -22.34 -4.16 -13.41
N LEU A 123 -21.25 -3.66 -13.98
CA LEU A 123 -20.27 -4.49 -14.69
C LEU A 123 -19.60 -5.52 -13.76
N LEU A 124 -19.40 -5.15 -12.49
CA LEU A 124 -18.86 -6.04 -11.46
C LEU A 124 -19.89 -7.05 -10.93
N GLY A 125 -21.13 -7.02 -11.44
CA GLY A 125 -22.17 -7.96 -11.06
C GLY A 125 -22.78 -7.69 -9.69
N THR A 126 -22.77 -6.44 -9.21
CA THR A 126 -23.41 -6.07 -7.95
C THR A 126 -24.92 -6.37 -8.04
N PRO A 127 -25.50 -7.16 -7.10
CA PRO A 127 -26.92 -7.49 -7.11
C PRO A 127 -27.81 -6.24 -7.02
N SER A 128 -28.96 -6.28 -7.71
CA SER A 128 -29.88 -5.14 -7.83
C SER A 128 -30.47 -4.67 -6.49
N ASN A 129 -30.58 -5.57 -5.51
CA ASN A 129 -31.09 -5.25 -4.17
C ASN A 129 -30.11 -4.43 -3.30
N ILE A 130 -28.80 -4.46 -3.60
CA ILE A 130 -27.78 -3.77 -2.81
C ILE A 130 -27.04 -2.68 -3.61
N ILE A 131 -27.24 -2.58 -4.93
CA ILE A 131 -26.46 -1.68 -5.79
C ILE A 131 -26.60 -0.22 -5.38
N ASP A 132 -27.79 0.21 -4.96
CA ASP A 132 -28.04 1.59 -4.55
C ASP A 132 -27.29 1.91 -3.25
N GLN A 133 -27.30 1.02 -2.27
CA GLN A 133 -26.53 1.17 -1.03
C GLN A 133 -25.01 1.15 -1.32
N SER A 134 -24.56 0.27 -2.21
CA SER A 134 -23.17 0.21 -2.66
C SER A 134 -22.75 1.52 -3.32
N TYR A 135 -23.61 2.08 -4.19
CA TYR A 135 -23.35 3.35 -4.84
C TYR A 135 -23.29 4.50 -3.84
N GLU A 136 -24.23 4.60 -2.91
CA GLU A 136 -24.25 5.66 -1.89
C GLU A 136 -23.00 5.68 -1.01
N TYR A 137 -22.50 4.49 -0.65
CA TYR A 137 -21.27 4.37 0.16
C TYR A 137 -20.05 4.83 -0.62
N ILE A 138 -19.81 4.23 -1.80
CA ILE A 138 -18.56 4.46 -2.53
C ILE A 138 -18.54 5.81 -3.27
N TYR A 139 -19.70 6.34 -3.63
CA TYR A 139 -19.84 7.62 -4.31
C TYR A 139 -19.17 8.76 -3.54
N LEU A 140 -19.43 8.84 -2.25
CA LEU A 140 -18.82 9.88 -1.41
C LEU A 140 -17.29 9.76 -1.38
N ILE A 141 -16.77 8.56 -1.25
CA ILE A 141 -15.33 8.30 -1.20
C ILE A 141 -14.67 8.71 -2.52
N VAL A 142 -15.30 8.41 -3.64
CA VAL A 142 -14.78 8.73 -4.97
C VAL A 142 -14.88 10.23 -5.28
N VAL A 143 -16.02 10.86 -4.99
CA VAL A 143 -16.22 12.29 -5.24
C VAL A 143 -15.32 13.15 -4.33
N PHE A 144 -15.14 12.74 -3.08
CA PHE A 144 -14.28 13.42 -2.12
C PHE A 144 -12.88 12.82 -2.02
N VAL A 145 -12.44 12.07 -3.02
CA VAL A 145 -11.08 11.47 -3.06
C VAL A 145 -9.97 12.49 -2.83
N GLY A 146 -10.22 13.76 -3.14
CA GLY A 146 -9.30 14.86 -2.85
C GLY A 146 -8.94 14.99 -1.38
N VAL A 147 -9.85 14.68 -0.46
CA VAL A 147 -9.59 14.68 0.98
C VAL A 147 -8.64 13.54 1.35
N THR A 148 -8.93 12.34 0.85
CA THR A 148 -8.07 11.17 1.03
C THR A 148 -6.67 11.42 0.46
N LEU A 149 -6.60 11.99 -0.75
CA LEU A 149 -5.33 12.31 -1.39
C LEU A 149 -4.57 13.38 -0.61
N ALA A 150 -5.23 14.46 -0.14
CA ALA A 150 -4.59 15.51 0.66
C ALA A 150 -3.96 14.96 1.94
N TYR A 151 -4.67 14.09 2.66
CA TYR A 151 -4.13 13.40 3.83
C TYR A 151 -2.90 12.55 3.47
N ASN A 152 -3.02 11.72 2.43
CA ASN A 152 -1.92 10.85 1.98
C ASN A 152 -0.71 11.62 1.49
N LEU A 153 -0.90 12.75 0.79
CA LEU A 153 0.19 13.64 0.39
C LEU A 153 0.89 14.23 1.62
N CYS A 154 0.15 14.77 2.59
CA CYS A 154 0.76 15.29 3.82
C CYS A 154 1.53 14.22 4.60
N ALA A 155 0.97 13.02 4.76
CA ALA A 155 1.66 11.90 5.40
C ALA A 155 2.90 11.45 4.59
N GLY A 156 2.80 11.46 3.25
CA GLY A 156 3.91 11.20 2.33
C GLY A 156 5.05 12.21 2.46
N LEU A 157 4.72 13.50 2.59
CA LEU A 157 5.69 14.57 2.84
C LEU A 157 6.48 14.34 4.14
N LEU A 158 5.79 13.98 5.22
CA LEU A 158 6.43 13.69 6.51
C LEU A 158 7.35 12.47 6.40
N ARG A 159 6.90 11.39 5.76
CA ARG A 159 7.75 10.21 5.51
C ARG A 159 8.95 10.55 4.64
N ALA A 160 8.77 11.36 3.59
CA ALA A 160 9.85 11.76 2.69
C ALA A 160 11.02 12.49 3.39
N VAL A 161 10.74 13.20 4.50
CA VAL A 161 11.76 13.90 5.30
C VAL A 161 12.18 13.14 6.57
N GLY A 162 11.75 11.88 6.73
CA GLY A 162 12.16 11.04 7.84
C GLY A 162 11.25 11.06 9.07
N ASP A 163 10.10 11.74 9.04
CA ASP A 163 9.16 11.80 10.16
C ASP A 163 8.00 10.81 10.02
N SER A 164 8.31 9.51 10.07
CA SER A 164 7.31 8.44 10.05
C SER A 164 6.44 8.40 11.31
N LYS A 165 6.94 8.91 12.45
CA LYS A 165 6.18 8.95 13.72
C LYS A 165 5.00 9.91 13.65
N ALA A 166 5.21 11.11 13.10
CA ALA A 166 4.12 12.06 12.94
C ALA A 166 3.04 11.52 11.99
N ALA A 167 3.42 10.89 10.88
CA ALA A 167 2.47 10.25 9.98
C ALA A 167 1.63 9.16 10.70
N LEU A 168 2.25 8.34 11.56
CA LEU A 168 1.57 7.36 12.40
C LEU A 168 0.55 8.02 13.34
N TYR A 169 0.93 9.08 14.06
CA TYR A 169 0.03 9.75 15.00
C TYR A 169 -1.23 10.30 14.32
N PHE A 170 -1.08 10.88 13.13
CA PHE A 170 -2.24 11.37 12.37
C PHE A 170 -3.12 10.24 11.85
N LEU A 171 -2.55 9.08 11.50
CA LEU A 171 -3.33 7.90 11.15
C LEU A 171 -4.15 7.39 12.34
N ILE A 172 -3.53 7.21 13.50
CA ILE A 172 -4.21 6.76 14.72
C ILE A 172 -5.34 7.73 15.07
N PHE A 173 -5.08 9.02 15.01
CA PHE A 173 -6.07 10.05 15.29
C PHE A 173 -7.24 9.99 14.30
N SER A 174 -6.96 9.82 13.00
CA SER A 174 -7.98 9.62 11.97
C SER A 174 -8.85 8.40 12.26
N ALA A 175 -8.22 7.26 12.60
CA ALA A 175 -8.91 6.02 12.90
C ALA A 175 -9.85 6.15 14.12
N ILE A 176 -9.39 6.80 15.18
CA ILE A 176 -10.21 7.04 16.37
C ILE A 176 -11.44 7.91 16.04
N ILE A 177 -11.22 9.04 15.35
CA ILE A 177 -12.32 9.93 14.95
C ILE A 177 -13.31 9.19 14.07
N ASN A 178 -12.82 8.44 13.08
CA ASN A 178 -13.70 7.69 12.18
C ASN A 178 -14.54 6.69 12.98
N THR A 179 -13.95 5.85 13.83
CA THR A 179 -14.69 4.89 14.66
C THR A 179 -15.74 5.58 15.53
N VAL A 180 -15.42 6.72 16.15
CA VAL A 180 -16.37 7.50 16.95
C VAL A 180 -17.52 8.03 16.10
N LEU A 181 -17.21 8.55 14.90
CA LEU A 181 -18.22 9.07 13.97
C LEU A 181 -19.11 7.96 13.41
N ASP A 182 -18.54 6.79 13.10
CA ASP A 182 -19.30 5.63 12.62
C ASP A 182 -20.29 5.18 13.68
N ILE A 183 -19.84 5.02 14.93
CA ILE A 183 -20.75 4.67 16.04
C ILE A 183 -21.82 5.75 16.21
N TYR A 184 -21.45 7.02 16.18
CA TYR A 184 -22.39 8.11 16.36
C TYR A 184 -23.42 8.20 15.23
N PHE A 185 -23.01 8.11 13.98
CA PHE A 185 -23.90 8.22 12.83
C PHE A 185 -24.74 6.96 12.63
N ILE A 186 -24.14 5.78 12.77
CA ILE A 186 -24.79 4.51 12.48
C ILE A 186 -25.60 4.03 13.69
N ALA A 187 -24.98 3.93 14.86
CA ALA A 187 -25.63 3.33 16.04
C ALA A 187 -26.56 4.29 16.78
N TYR A 188 -26.22 5.60 16.82
CA TYR A 188 -27.01 6.59 17.59
C TYR A 188 -28.00 7.36 16.71
N LEU A 189 -27.58 7.85 15.53
CA LEU A 189 -28.45 8.59 14.61
C LEU A 189 -29.19 7.69 13.62
N HIS A 190 -28.92 6.38 13.60
CA HIS A 190 -29.54 5.41 12.70
C HIS A 190 -29.44 5.79 11.20
N MET A 191 -28.35 6.45 10.82
CA MET A 191 -28.08 6.78 9.42
C MET A 191 -27.61 5.52 8.66
N GLY A 192 -28.01 5.41 7.40
CA GLY A 192 -27.68 4.25 6.56
C GLY A 192 -26.17 4.14 6.22
N VAL A 193 -25.84 3.20 5.34
CA VAL A 193 -24.46 2.87 4.94
C VAL A 193 -23.65 4.07 4.41
N ARG A 194 -24.32 5.05 3.82
CA ARG A 194 -23.74 6.32 3.38
C ARG A 194 -22.96 7.05 4.48
N SER A 195 -23.39 6.90 5.74
CA SER A 195 -22.74 7.60 6.87
C SER A 195 -21.34 7.10 7.17
N ALA A 196 -21.03 5.83 6.89
CA ALA A 196 -19.66 5.30 7.00
C ALA A 196 -18.70 6.02 6.02
N GLY A 197 -19.16 6.28 4.79
CA GLY A 197 -18.41 7.11 3.84
C GLY A 197 -18.21 8.55 4.33
N VAL A 198 -19.24 9.17 4.92
CA VAL A 198 -19.15 10.52 5.52
C VAL A 198 -18.15 10.55 6.68
N ALA A 199 -18.21 9.58 7.60
CA ALA A 199 -17.27 9.48 8.71
C ALA A 199 -15.82 9.37 8.25
N THR A 200 -15.58 8.56 7.22
CA THR A 200 -14.25 8.42 6.59
C THR A 200 -13.76 9.75 6.03
N ILE A 201 -14.57 10.48 5.29
CA ILE A 201 -14.18 11.77 4.70
C ILE A 201 -13.91 12.81 5.79
N ILE A 202 -14.76 12.91 6.79
CA ILE A 202 -14.59 13.88 7.89
C ILE A 202 -13.31 13.57 8.67
N SER A 203 -13.09 12.32 9.07
CA SER A 203 -11.91 11.92 9.85
C SER A 203 -10.60 12.16 9.09
N GLN A 204 -10.56 11.82 7.82
CA GLN A 204 -9.40 12.09 6.96
C GLN A 204 -9.21 13.59 6.70
N GLY A 205 -10.29 14.35 6.53
CA GLY A 205 -10.25 15.80 6.35
C GLY A 205 -9.66 16.50 7.58
N ILE A 206 -10.13 16.17 8.77
CA ILE A 206 -9.58 16.70 10.02
C ILE A 206 -8.09 16.34 10.13
N SER A 207 -7.74 15.09 9.86
CA SER A 207 -6.35 14.62 9.93
C SER A 207 -5.45 15.27 8.88
N ALA A 208 -5.96 15.56 7.68
CA ALA A 208 -5.23 16.31 6.65
C ALA A 208 -4.91 17.73 7.12
N VAL A 209 -5.90 18.44 7.71
CA VAL A 209 -5.72 19.79 8.25
C VAL A 209 -4.71 19.80 9.41
N LEU A 210 -4.83 18.86 10.33
CA LEU A 210 -3.90 18.74 11.47
C LEU A 210 -2.49 18.39 11.01
N CYS A 211 -2.36 17.47 10.07
CA CYS A 211 -1.07 17.09 9.47
C CYS A 211 -0.42 18.29 8.76
N PHE A 212 -1.19 19.04 7.98
CA PHE A 212 -0.70 20.26 7.32
C PHE A 212 -0.26 21.33 8.33
N ASN A 213 -1.04 21.55 9.40
CA ASN A 213 -0.66 22.46 10.46
C ASN A 213 0.62 22.02 11.20
N TYR A 214 0.78 20.72 11.41
CA TYR A 214 2.02 20.16 11.96
C TYR A 214 3.21 20.44 11.03
N ILE A 215 3.08 20.17 9.73
CA ILE A 215 4.10 20.46 8.71
C ILE A 215 4.48 21.95 8.77
N ARG A 216 3.49 22.83 8.82
CA ARG A 216 3.70 24.29 8.89
C ARG A 216 4.52 24.70 10.12
N ARG A 217 4.27 24.06 11.27
CA ARG A 217 4.92 24.43 12.55
C ARG A 217 6.26 23.73 12.78
N LYS A 218 6.40 22.48 12.38
CA LYS A 218 7.57 21.65 12.71
C LYS A 218 8.55 21.48 11.55
N THR A 219 8.08 21.54 10.31
CA THR A 219 8.88 21.37 9.09
C THR A 219 8.62 22.50 8.08
N PRO A 220 8.80 23.78 8.46
CA PRO A 220 8.46 24.95 7.62
C PRO A 220 9.23 24.99 6.30
N PHE A 221 10.35 24.28 6.21
CA PHE A 221 11.12 24.11 4.98
C PHE A 221 10.36 23.31 3.89
N LEU A 222 9.26 22.61 4.24
CA LEU A 222 8.36 21.96 3.28
C LEU A 222 7.29 22.91 2.75
N ILE A 223 7.03 24.05 3.41
CA ILE A 223 5.93 24.94 3.01
C ILE A 223 6.35 25.80 1.81
N PRO A 224 5.68 25.63 0.66
CA PRO A 224 5.94 26.47 -0.49
C PRO A 224 5.40 27.89 -0.29
N THR A 225 6.07 28.86 -0.89
CA THR A 225 5.58 30.24 -1.02
C THR A 225 5.11 30.46 -2.45
N LYS A 226 4.48 31.59 -2.74
CA LYS A 226 3.92 31.92 -4.08
C LYS A 226 4.96 31.73 -5.21
N LYS A 227 6.23 32.05 -4.98
CA LYS A 227 7.32 31.88 -5.97
C LYS A 227 7.57 30.43 -6.38
N HIS A 228 7.15 29.44 -5.60
CA HIS A 228 7.38 28.03 -5.90
C HIS A 228 6.27 27.40 -6.77
N PHE A 229 5.14 28.10 -6.94
CA PHE A 229 4.05 27.68 -7.82
C PHE A 229 4.31 28.07 -9.29
N THR A 230 5.53 27.85 -9.76
CA THR A 230 5.93 28.10 -11.14
C THR A 230 5.89 26.82 -11.95
N TRP A 231 5.45 26.93 -13.22
CA TRP A 231 5.43 25.80 -14.12
C TRP A 231 6.85 25.41 -14.55
N ASN A 232 7.27 24.20 -14.14
CA ASN A 232 8.52 23.59 -14.58
C ASN A 232 8.19 22.22 -15.17
N LYS A 233 8.17 22.11 -16.51
CA LYS A 233 7.78 20.90 -17.23
C LYS A 233 8.56 19.66 -16.74
N LYS A 234 9.87 19.78 -16.50
CA LYS A 234 10.70 18.65 -16.06
C LYS A 234 10.31 18.17 -14.67
N LEU A 235 10.07 19.08 -13.72
CA LEU A 235 9.69 18.76 -12.36
C LEU A 235 8.27 18.15 -12.31
N TYR A 236 7.31 18.77 -12.99
CA TYR A 236 5.94 18.28 -13.06
C TYR A 236 5.87 16.90 -13.72
N SER A 237 6.61 16.69 -14.82
CA SER A 237 6.69 15.40 -15.51
C SER A 237 7.34 14.33 -14.63
N ASP A 238 8.38 14.66 -13.85
CA ASP A 238 9.03 13.71 -12.96
C ASP A 238 8.10 13.29 -11.80
N LEU A 239 7.46 14.25 -11.14
CA LEU A 239 6.48 14.00 -10.08
C LEU A 239 5.28 13.20 -10.58
N PHE A 240 4.67 13.64 -11.68
CA PHE A 240 3.49 13.00 -12.26
C PHE A 240 3.79 11.56 -12.70
N SER A 241 4.88 11.36 -13.44
CA SER A 241 5.23 10.03 -13.94
C SER A 241 5.64 9.07 -12.82
N GLN A 242 6.30 9.55 -11.76
CA GLN A 242 6.63 8.73 -10.59
C GLN A 242 5.38 8.37 -9.79
N GLY A 243 4.48 9.36 -9.57
CA GLY A 243 3.20 9.14 -8.93
C GLY A 243 2.31 8.17 -9.71
N LEU A 244 2.14 8.44 -11.01
CA LEU A 244 1.33 7.62 -11.90
C LEU A 244 1.82 6.17 -11.98
N ALA A 245 3.13 5.97 -12.11
CA ALA A 245 3.70 4.62 -12.15
C ALA A 245 3.37 3.83 -10.87
N MET A 246 3.51 4.45 -9.69
CA MET A 246 3.17 3.79 -8.43
C MET A 246 1.66 3.60 -8.27
N GLY A 247 0.84 4.57 -8.66
CA GLY A 247 -0.62 4.42 -8.66
C GLY A 247 -1.08 3.27 -9.55
N LEU A 248 -0.56 3.20 -10.78
CA LEU A 248 -0.84 2.10 -11.71
C LEU A 248 -0.36 0.74 -11.19
N MET A 249 0.76 0.68 -10.47
CA MET A 249 1.22 -0.56 -9.85
C MET A 249 0.17 -1.12 -8.89
N PHE A 250 -0.39 -0.28 -8.01
CA PHE A 250 -1.46 -0.71 -7.10
C PHE A 250 -2.69 -1.17 -7.86
N SER A 251 -3.15 -0.41 -8.85
CA SER A 251 -4.31 -0.76 -9.66
C SER A 251 -4.14 -2.07 -10.41
N VAL A 252 -2.98 -2.29 -11.03
CA VAL A 252 -2.67 -3.51 -11.80
C VAL A 252 -2.65 -4.74 -10.89
N VAL A 253 -2.05 -4.63 -9.70
CA VAL A 253 -2.03 -5.71 -8.71
C VAL A 253 -3.45 -6.02 -8.21
N SER A 254 -4.25 -5.00 -7.91
CA SER A 254 -5.66 -5.17 -7.47
C SER A 254 -6.50 -5.87 -8.54
N ILE A 255 -6.38 -5.48 -9.81
CA ILE A 255 -7.08 -6.15 -10.93
C ILE A 255 -6.69 -7.64 -10.99
N GLY A 256 -5.39 -7.95 -10.93
CA GLY A 256 -4.92 -9.33 -10.93
C GLY A 256 -5.47 -10.14 -9.75
N THR A 257 -5.62 -9.52 -8.58
CA THR A 257 -6.17 -10.16 -7.39
C THR A 257 -7.66 -10.44 -7.54
N VAL A 258 -8.43 -9.50 -8.11
CA VAL A 258 -9.86 -9.70 -8.41
C VAL A 258 -10.05 -10.85 -9.38
N ILE A 259 -9.25 -10.92 -10.46
CA ILE A 259 -9.31 -12.03 -11.44
C ILE A 259 -8.99 -13.38 -10.77
N LEU A 260 -7.98 -13.45 -9.91
CA LEU A 260 -7.68 -14.68 -9.18
C LEU A 260 -8.82 -15.07 -8.24
N GLN A 261 -9.46 -14.08 -7.60
CA GLN A 261 -10.57 -14.33 -6.68
C GLN A 261 -11.78 -14.99 -7.37
N THR A 262 -12.05 -14.68 -8.64
CA THR A 262 -13.13 -15.35 -9.38
C THR A 262 -12.92 -16.86 -9.49
N SER A 263 -11.66 -17.30 -9.71
CA SER A 263 -11.33 -18.72 -9.75
C SER A 263 -11.40 -19.38 -8.37
N ILE A 264 -11.01 -18.66 -7.31
CA ILE A 264 -11.13 -19.17 -5.93
C ILE A 264 -12.60 -19.38 -5.59
N ASN A 265 -13.47 -18.44 -5.96
CA ASN A 265 -14.91 -18.53 -5.72
C ASN A 265 -15.55 -19.76 -6.42
N ALA A 266 -15.04 -20.13 -7.58
CA ALA A 266 -15.52 -21.31 -8.32
C ALA A 266 -15.13 -22.65 -7.65
N LEU A 267 -14.16 -22.66 -6.73
CA LEU A 267 -13.70 -23.87 -6.02
C LEU A 267 -14.57 -24.21 -4.78
N GLY A 268 -15.53 -23.38 -4.46
CA GLY A 268 -16.51 -23.63 -3.39
C GLY A 268 -16.20 -23.00 -2.03
N PRO A 269 -17.16 -23.06 -1.09
CA PRO A 269 -17.13 -22.27 0.14
C PRO A 269 -15.99 -22.65 1.09
N VAL A 270 -15.63 -23.93 1.17
CA VAL A 270 -14.53 -24.40 2.03
C VAL A 270 -13.21 -23.78 1.60
N ILE A 271 -12.92 -23.76 0.29
CA ILE A 271 -11.72 -23.17 -0.26
C ILE A 271 -11.71 -21.64 -0.10
N ILE A 272 -12.85 -20.97 -0.27
CA ILE A 272 -12.97 -19.52 -0.04
C ILE A 272 -12.62 -19.18 1.42
N SER A 273 -13.16 -19.94 2.36
CA SER A 273 -12.90 -19.74 3.79
C SER A 273 -11.46 -20.04 4.17
N ALA A 274 -10.90 -21.13 3.65
CA ALA A 274 -9.50 -21.52 3.83
C ALA A 274 -8.54 -20.44 3.30
N GLN A 275 -8.77 -19.96 2.07
CA GLN A 275 -7.97 -18.91 1.44
C GLN A 275 -8.06 -17.59 2.19
N THR A 276 -9.25 -17.22 2.66
CA THR A 276 -9.48 -15.99 3.42
C THR A 276 -8.73 -16.00 4.74
N SER A 277 -8.79 -17.12 5.49
CA SER A 277 -8.04 -17.30 6.73
C SER A 277 -6.54 -17.23 6.49
N ALA A 278 -6.04 -18.02 5.54
CA ALA A 278 -4.62 -18.07 5.20
C ALA A 278 -4.08 -16.70 4.77
N ARG A 279 -4.83 -15.95 3.95
CA ARG A 279 -4.44 -14.59 3.53
C ARG A 279 -4.37 -13.59 4.67
N ARG A 280 -5.26 -13.68 5.66
CA ARG A 280 -5.19 -12.84 6.87
C ARG A 280 -3.91 -13.12 7.65
N ILE A 281 -3.57 -14.39 7.88
CA ILE A 281 -2.33 -14.78 8.55
C ILE A 281 -1.11 -14.30 7.76
N MET A 282 -1.08 -14.52 6.44
CA MET A 282 -0.02 -14.07 5.56
C MET A 282 0.18 -12.54 5.64
N MET A 283 -0.88 -11.77 5.60
CA MET A 283 -0.84 -10.30 5.64
C MET A 283 -0.15 -9.80 6.91
N PHE A 284 -0.56 -10.30 8.09
CA PHE A 284 0.06 -9.92 9.36
C PHE A 284 1.52 -10.39 9.45
N SER A 285 1.82 -11.59 8.96
CA SER A 285 3.19 -12.16 8.96
C SER A 285 4.17 -11.33 8.11
N LEU A 286 3.69 -10.69 7.05
CA LEU A 286 4.53 -9.93 6.11
C LEU A 286 4.58 -8.41 6.41
N LEU A 287 3.90 -7.91 7.44
CA LEU A 287 3.95 -6.48 7.81
C LEU A 287 5.37 -5.95 8.04
N PRO A 288 6.27 -6.66 8.73
CA PRO A 288 7.65 -6.19 8.90
C PRO A 288 8.42 -6.10 7.57
N VAL A 289 8.21 -7.06 6.66
CA VAL A 289 8.84 -7.08 5.34
C VAL A 289 8.37 -5.88 4.51
N GLY A 290 7.05 -5.63 4.46
CA GLY A 290 6.46 -4.48 3.76
C GLY A 290 6.95 -3.14 4.31
N SER A 291 7.01 -3.01 5.64
CA SER A 291 7.44 -1.78 6.30
C SER A 291 8.92 -1.49 6.11
N MET A 292 9.77 -2.51 6.14
CA MET A 292 11.20 -2.38 5.82
C MET A 292 11.37 -2.01 4.34
N SER A 293 10.60 -2.60 3.44
CA SER A 293 10.65 -2.31 2.01
C SER A 293 10.24 -0.85 1.72
N ALA A 294 9.18 -0.34 2.35
CA ALA A 294 8.81 1.08 2.26
C ALA A 294 9.91 2.01 2.81
N THR A 295 10.59 1.58 3.88
CA THR A 295 11.75 2.28 4.45
C THR A 295 12.89 2.35 3.43
N ILE A 296 13.16 1.26 2.72
CA ILE A 296 14.18 1.19 1.66
C ILE A 296 13.93 2.23 0.57
N THR A 297 12.67 2.44 0.17
CA THR A 297 12.34 3.49 -0.81
C THR A 297 12.78 4.87 -0.36
N THR A 298 12.40 5.28 0.85
CA THR A 298 12.75 6.61 1.39
C THR A 298 14.24 6.73 1.65
N PHE A 299 14.85 5.70 2.25
CA PHE A 299 16.30 5.64 2.51
C PHE A 299 17.11 5.78 1.22
N THR A 300 16.77 4.98 0.20
CA THR A 300 17.44 5.01 -1.10
C THR A 300 17.26 6.36 -1.77
N SER A 301 16.07 6.92 -1.77
CA SER A 301 15.77 8.19 -2.40
C SER A 301 16.51 9.36 -1.77
N GLN A 302 16.56 9.44 -0.43
CA GLN A 302 17.33 10.47 0.28
C GLN A 302 18.84 10.34 0.02
N ASN A 303 19.38 9.13 0.15
CA ASN A 303 20.82 8.89 -0.07
C ASN A 303 21.21 9.05 -1.55
N PHE A 304 20.31 8.77 -2.49
CA PHE A 304 20.52 9.06 -3.91
C PHE A 304 20.61 10.58 -4.15
N GLY A 305 19.72 11.36 -3.54
CA GLY A 305 19.78 12.82 -3.57
C GLY A 305 21.09 13.36 -2.99
N ALA A 306 21.55 12.79 -1.89
CA ALA A 306 22.82 13.13 -1.23
C ALA A 306 24.06 12.57 -1.92
N ARG A 307 23.91 11.82 -3.03
CA ARG A 307 25.00 11.11 -3.76
C ARG A 307 25.78 10.11 -2.90
N GLN A 308 25.17 9.57 -1.86
CA GLN A 308 25.77 8.59 -0.95
C GLN A 308 25.54 7.15 -1.46
N TYR A 309 26.06 6.81 -2.62
CA TYR A 309 25.77 5.57 -3.32
C TYR A 309 26.25 4.32 -2.58
N ASN A 310 27.42 4.37 -1.92
CA ASN A 310 27.92 3.26 -1.09
C ASN A 310 26.98 2.97 0.07
N ARG A 311 26.43 4.03 0.69
CA ARG A 311 25.47 3.91 1.77
C ARG A 311 24.16 3.26 1.29
N ILE A 312 23.75 3.52 0.04
CA ILE A 312 22.60 2.84 -0.56
C ILE A 312 22.85 1.33 -0.63
N VAL A 313 23.98 0.89 -1.20
CA VAL A 313 24.30 -0.54 -1.34
C VAL A 313 24.37 -1.24 0.01
N GLU A 314 25.01 -0.60 1.00
CA GLU A 314 25.09 -1.15 2.37
C GLU A 314 23.71 -1.24 3.01
N GLY A 315 22.88 -0.19 2.87
CA GLY A 315 21.50 -0.18 3.38
C GLY A 315 20.63 -1.26 2.75
N LEU A 316 20.75 -1.46 1.44
CA LEU A 316 20.04 -2.54 0.74
C LEU A 316 20.47 -3.92 1.21
N ARG A 317 21.76 -4.15 1.40
CA ARG A 317 22.26 -5.45 1.94
C ARG A 317 21.72 -5.70 3.36
N LYS A 318 21.76 -4.69 4.24
CA LYS A 318 21.27 -4.82 5.62
C LYS A 318 19.74 -4.97 5.65
N GLY A 319 19.01 -4.22 4.83
CA GLY A 319 17.56 -4.32 4.73
C GLY A 319 17.11 -5.68 4.16
N ALA A 320 17.80 -6.18 3.12
CA ALA A 320 17.55 -7.51 2.57
C ALA A 320 17.81 -8.61 3.60
N LEU A 321 18.93 -8.53 4.33
CA LEU A 321 19.27 -9.50 5.37
C LEU A 321 18.18 -9.58 6.44
N VAL A 322 17.71 -8.44 6.95
CA VAL A 322 16.64 -8.39 7.97
C VAL A 322 15.33 -8.98 7.44
N THR A 323 14.94 -8.64 6.21
CA THR A 323 13.70 -9.15 5.63
C THR A 323 13.78 -10.64 5.31
N ILE A 324 14.93 -11.14 4.87
CA ILE A 324 15.15 -12.58 4.63
C ILE A 324 15.15 -13.35 5.96
N ILE A 325 15.86 -12.87 6.99
CA ILE A 325 15.86 -13.52 8.31
C ILE A 325 14.43 -13.60 8.87
N TRP A 326 13.67 -12.50 8.77
CA TRP A 326 12.27 -12.50 9.18
C TRP A 326 11.42 -13.49 8.35
N SER A 327 11.63 -13.55 7.04
CA SER A 327 10.90 -14.46 6.15
C SER A 327 11.16 -15.92 6.50
N VAL A 328 12.42 -16.28 6.79
CA VAL A 328 12.79 -17.63 7.22
C VAL A 328 12.18 -17.96 8.59
N PHE A 329 12.25 -17.01 9.53
CA PHE A 329 11.63 -17.18 10.85
C PHE A 329 10.12 -17.44 10.74
N ILE A 330 9.41 -16.64 9.93
CA ILE A 330 7.97 -16.81 9.70
C ILE A 330 7.68 -18.11 8.96
N CYS A 331 8.50 -18.52 7.99
CA CYS A 331 8.35 -19.79 7.29
C CYS A 331 8.37 -20.96 8.29
N ILE A 332 9.37 -20.99 9.18
CA ILE A 332 9.48 -22.03 10.23
C ILE A 332 8.26 -21.97 11.16
N THR A 333 7.88 -20.76 11.59
CA THR A 333 6.71 -20.57 12.49
C THR A 333 5.43 -21.09 11.84
N LEU A 334 5.14 -20.71 10.59
CA LEU A 334 3.93 -21.11 9.89
C LEU A 334 3.92 -22.60 9.53
N PHE A 335 5.08 -23.20 9.30
CA PHE A 335 5.17 -24.63 9.05
C PHE A 335 4.57 -25.46 10.18
N PHE A 336 4.83 -25.06 11.43
CA PHE A 336 4.31 -25.75 12.61
C PHE A 336 3.01 -25.17 13.15
N ALA A 337 2.84 -23.85 13.14
CA ALA A 337 1.73 -23.18 13.80
C ALA A 337 0.51 -22.95 12.90
N SER A 338 0.60 -23.17 11.58
CA SER A 338 -0.49 -22.85 10.65
C SER A 338 -1.83 -23.54 10.98
N PRO A 339 -1.92 -24.81 11.43
CA PRO A 339 -3.20 -25.40 11.79
C PRO A 339 -3.86 -24.67 12.95
N TYR A 340 -3.11 -24.41 14.02
CA TYR A 340 -3.62 -23.72 15.23
C TYR A 340 -4.03 -22.28 14.94
N LEU A 341 -3.27 -21.57 14.09
CA LEU A 341 -3.60 -20.20 13.70
C LEU A 341 -4.87 -20.12 12.85
N ASN A 342 -5.06 -21.09 11.94
CA ASN A 342 -6.28 -21.16 11.12
C ASN A 342 -7.50 -21.51 11.98
N GLU A 343 -7.40 -22.47 12.89
CA GLU A 343 -8.45 -22.79 13.87
C GLU A 343 -8.84 -21.56 14.69
N LEU A 344 -7.85 -20.84 15.23
CA LEU A 344 -8.07 -19.61 16.02
C LEU A 344 -8.79 -18.50 15.21
N ILE A 345 -8.41 -18.31 13.94
CA ILE A 345 -9.00 -17.23 13.11
C ILE A 345 -10.39 -17.59 12.61
N THR A 346 -10.60 -18.85 12.23
CA THR A 346 -11.88 -19.29 11.68
C THR A 346 -12.89 -19.64 12.77
N GLY A 347 -12.43 -20.02 13.97
CA GLY A 347 -13.26 -20.61 15.01
C GLY A 347 -13.90 -21.94 14.59
N SER A 348 -13.41 -22.57 13.53
CA SER A 348 -13.93 -23.80 12.94
C SER A 348 -13.00 -24.97 13.23
N ASN A 349 -13.58 -26.13 13.51
CA ASN A 349 -12.89 -27.41 13.64
C ASN A 349 -13.01 -28.27 12.35
N ASP A 350 -13.40 -27.66 11.23
CA ASP A 350 -13.47 -28.34 9.94
C ASP A 350 -12.06 -28.70 9.48
N GLU A 351 -11.75 -30.01 9.47
CA GLU A 351 -10.43 -30.55 9.14
C GLU A 351 -10.02 -30.19 7.73
N GLU A 352 -10.93 -30.21 6.75
CA GLU A 352 -10.64 -29.88 5.36
C GLU A 352 -10.26 -28.42 5.20
N LEU A 353 -11.03 -27.50 5.82
CA LEU A 353 -10.74 -26.08 5.82
C LEU A 353 -9.35 -25.80 6.42
N ILE A 354 -9.07 -26.36 7.61
CA ILE A 354 -7.79 -26.17 8.32
C ILE A 354 -6.64 -26.76 7.49
N TYR A 355 -6.83 -27.92 6.89
CA TYR A 355 -5.83 -28.57 6.03
C TYR A 355 -5.49 -27.69 4.83
N GLN A 356 -6.50 -27.24 4.07
CA GLN A 356 -6.31 -26.43 2.86
C GLN A 356 -5.65 -25.07 3.17
N ALA A 357 -6.10 -24.40 4.23
CA ALA A 357 -5.52 -23.14 4.68
C ALA A 357 -4.06 -23.32 5.15
N SER A 358 -3.78 -24.42 5.86
CA SER A 358 -2.43 -24.71 6.34
C SER A 358 -1.49 -25.11 5.19
N LEU A 359 -1.99 -25.85 4.22
CA LEU A 359 -1.25 -26.19 3.01
C LEU A 359 -0.82 -24.95 2.24
N TYR A 360 -1.76 -23.99 2.05
CA TYR A 360 -1.45 -22.70 1.44
C TYR A 360 -0.32 -21.98 2.17
N LEU A 361 -0.42 -21.87 3.50
CA LEU A 361 0.57 -21.15 4.31
C LEU A 361 1.93 -21.84 4.29
N LYS A 362 1.99 -23.17 4.40
CA LYS A 362 3.25 -23.93 4.39
C LYS A 362 3.97 -23.78 3.05
N ILE A 363 3.26 -23.92 1.93
CA ILE A 363 3.86 -23.77 0.61
C ILE A 363 4.25 -22.32 0.35
N SER A 364 3.34 -21.36 0.55
CA SER A 364 3.62 -19.95 0.27
C SER A 364 4.75 -19.39 1.13
N SER A 365 4.82 -19.75 2.43
CA SER A 365 5.85 -19.25 3.34
C SER A 365 7.26 -19.71 2.97
N ALA A 366 7.42 -20.88 2.34
CA ALA A 366 8.71 -21.33 1.82
C ALA A 366 9.28 -20.38 0.73
N PHE A 367 8.41 -19.61 0.07
CA PHE A 367 8.80 -18.65 -0.94
C PHE A 367 8.88 -17.19 -0.43
N TYR A 368 8.60 -16.93 0.86
CA TYR A 368 8.71 -15.57 1.43
C TYR A 368 10.10 -14.95 1.30
N PRO A 369 11.23 -15.69 1.34
CA PRO A 369 12.54 -15.09 1.04
C PRO A 369 12.63 -14.50 -0.37
N PHE A 370 12.00 -15.12 -1.38
CA PHE A 370 11.92 -14.55 -2.73
C PHE A 370 11.04 -13.32 -2.78
N LEU A 371 9.90 -13.32 -2.08
CA LEU A 371 9.05 -12.14 -1.91
C LEU A 371 9.80 -11.00 -1.23
N ALA A 372 10.60 -11.29 -0.19
CA ALA A 372 11.42 -10.30 0.49
C ALA A 372 12.43 -9.65 -0.46
N ILE A 373 13.16 -10.46 -1.25
CA ILE A 373 14.10 -9.98 -2.26
C ILE A 373 13.38 -9.12 -3.31
N LEU A 374 12.24 -9.60 -3.83
CA LEU A 374 11.40 -8.87 -4.78
C LEU A 374 11.03 -7.49 -4.24
N LEU A 375 10.48 -7.43 -3.02
CA LEU A 375 10.04 -6.17 -2.41
C LEU A 375 11.21 -5.22 -2.15
N VAL A 376 12.34 -5.71 -1.68
CA VAL A 376 13.56 -4.91 -1.48
C VAL A 376 14.04 -4.32 -2.80
N LEU A 377 14.16 -5.12 -3.86
CA LEU A 377 14.63 -4.66 -5.17
C LEU A 377 13.65 -3.70 -5.84
N ARG A 378 12.35 -3.98 -5.77
CA ARG A 378 11.29 -3.11 -6.29
C ARG A 378 11.36 -1.73 -5.65
N ASN A 379 11.41 -1.69 -4.33
CA ASN A 379 11.45 -0.45 -3.54
C ASN A 379 12.80 0.29 -3.69
N ALA A 380 13.91 -0.44 -3.85
CA ALA A 380 15.21 0.15 -4.16
C ALA A 380 15.20 0.87 -5.51
N LEU A 381 14.73 0.21 -6.56
CA LEU A 381 14.60 0.79 -7.90
C LEU A 381 13.69 2.02 -7.90
N GLN A 382 12.55 1.96 -7.20
CA GLN A 382 11.68 3.13 -7.00
C GLN A 382 12.43 4.28 -6.32
N GLY A 383 13.16 4.00 -5.25
CA GLY A 383 13.98 4.99 -4.55
C GLY A 383 15.07 5.62 -5.41
N LEU A 384 15.64 4.87 -6.36
CA LEU A 384 16.57 5.39 -7.38
C LEU A 384 15.87 6.21 -8.47
N GLY A 385 14.52 6.24 -8.47
CA GLY A 385 13.72 6.99 -9.45
C GLY A 385 13.36 6.19 -10.70
N GLN A 386 13.61 4.87 -10.70
CA GLN A 386 13.14 3.99 -11.76
C GLN A 386 11.62 3.80 -11.67
N LYS A 387 10.95 4.04 -12.79
CA LYS A 387 9.48 4.02 -12.88
C LYS A 387 8.99 2.75 -13.57
N MET A 388 9.67 2.40 -14.66
CA MET A 388 9.19 1.36 -15.58
C MET A 388 9.43 -0.04 -15.04
N MET A 389 10.61 -0.37 -14.51
CA MET A 389 10.93 -1.73 -14.09
C MET A 389 10.06 -2.23 -12.92
N PRO A 390 9.78 -1.42 -11.88
CA PRO A 390 8.77 -1.74 -10.87
C PRO A 390 7.36 -1.94 -11.44
N LEU A 391 6.93 -1.09 -12.39
CA LEU A 391 5.63 -1.22 -13.05
C LEU A 391 5.54 -2.51 -13.89
N VAL A 392 6.59 -2.82 -14.66
CA VAL A 392 6.69 -4.07 -15.43
C VAL A 392 6.54 -5.29 -14.52
N SER A 393 7.14 -5.28 -13.30
CA SER A 393 6.97 -6.39 -12.36
C SER A 393 5.51 -6.58 -11.94
N SER A 394 4.72 -5.51 -11.77
CA SER A 394 3.29 -5.60 -11.46
C SER A 394 2.46 -6.08 -12.66
N ILE A 395 2.86 -5.72 -13.87
CA ILE A 395 2.24 -6.24 -15.10
C ILE A 395 2.51 -7.75 -15.23
N ILE A 396 3.74 -8.21 -14.94
CA ILE A 396 4.08 -9.65 -14.92
C ILE A 396 3.20 -10.38 -13.90
N GLU A 397 2.99 -9.78 -12.71
CA GLU A 397 2.12 -10.33 -11.69
C GLU A 397 0.68 -10.50 -12.19
N MET A 398 0.10 -9.46 -12.77
CA MET A 398 -1.26 -9.49 -13.31
C MET A 398 -1.40 -10.53 -14.45
N LEU A 399 -0.51 -10.46 -15.45
CA LEU A 399 -0.54 -11.38 -16.58
C LEU A 399 -0.32 -12.84 -16.13
N GLY A 400 0.58 -13.05 -15.18
CA GLY A 400 0.81 -14.36 -14.60
C GLY A 400 -0.43 -14.90 -13.88
N LYS A 401 -1.12 -14.08 -13.08
CA LYS A 401 -2.41 -14.46 -12.46
C LYS A 401 -3.45 -14.85 -13.52
N ILE A 402 -3.57 -14.08 -14.60
CA ILE A 402 -4.47 -14.39 -15.71
C ILE A 402 -4.12 -15.73 -16.36
N LEU A 403 -2.84 -15.96 -16.66
CA LEU A 403 -2.40 -17.22 -17.25
C LEU A 403 -2.69 -18.43 -16.35
N PHE A 404 -2.47 -18.31 -15.05
CA PHE A 404 -2.81 -19.35 -14.09
C PHE A 404 -4.32 -19.62 -14.03
N VAL A 405 -5.13 -18.57 -14.03
CA VAL A 405 -6.60 -18.67 -14.02
C VAL A 405 -7.11 -19.41 -15.26
N ILE A 406 -6.52 -19.14 -16.42
CA ILE A 406 -6.99 -19.75 -17.69
C ILE A 406 -6.47 -21.17 -17.89
N PHE A 407 -5.19 -21.43 -17.60
CA PHE A 407 -4.52 -22.66 -18.04
C PHE A 407 -4.21 -23.64 -16.90
N ILE A 408 -3.96 -23.17 -15.69
CA ILE A 408 -3.44 -24.02 -14.60
C ILE A 408 -4.53 -24.36 -13.59
N ILE A 409 -5.27 -23.37 -13.10
CA ILE A 409 -6.28 -23.60 -12.08
C ILE A 409 -7.39 -24.55 -12.53
N PRO A 410 -7.88 -24.54 -13.79
CA PRO A 410 -8.91 -25.48 -14.22
C PRO A 410 -8.51 -26.95 -14.10
N SER A 411 -7.23 -27.28 -14.25
CA SER A 411 -6.70 -28.64 -14.13
C SER A 411 -6.13 -28.98 -12.76
N ALA A 412 -5.50 -28.01 -12.08
CA ALA A 412 -4.81 -28.23 -10.81
C ALA A 412 -5.66 -27.85 -9.57
N GLY A 413 -6.83 -27.23 -9.78
CA GLY A 413 -7.73 -26.82 -8.69
C GLY A 413 -7.03 -25.86 -7.72
N TYR A 414 -7.23 -26.08 -6.41
CA TYR A 414 -6.67 -25.22 -5.38
C TYR A 414 -5.14 -25.23 -5.31
N LEU A 415 -4.47 -26.32 -5.70
CA LEU A 415 -3.02 -26.33 -5.82
C LEU A 415 -2.53 -25.29 -6.85
N GLY A 416 -3.26 -25.13 -7.95
CA GLY A 416 -2.98 -24.07 -8.91
C GLY A 416 -3.03 -22.68 -8.27
N VAL A 417 -4.03 -22.43 -7.43
CA VAL A 417 -4.14 -21.15 -6.66
C VAL A 417 -2.97 -20.97 -5.70
N ILE A 418 -2.57 -22.00 -4.98
CA ILE A 418 -1.47 -21.95 -4.00
C ILE A 418 -0.15 -21.55 -4.69
N PHE A 419 0.14 -22.09 -5.87
CA PHE A 419 1.41 -21.84 -6.57
C PHE A 419 1.45 -20.55 -7.39
N VAL A 420 0.33 -19.86 -7.64
CA VAL A 420 0.31 -18.60 -8.41
C VAL A 420 1.33 -17.60 -7.87
N GLU A 421 1.14 -17.17 -6.62
CA GLU A 421 1.96 -16.11 -6.03
C GLU A 421 3.42 -16.55 -5.84
N PRO A 422 3.75 -17.73 -5.28
CA PRO A 422 5.11 -18.24 -5.16
C PRO A 422 5.92 -18.20 -6.47
N ILE A 423 5.35 -18.72 -7.55
CA ILE A 423 6.04 -18.75 -8.84
C ILE A 423 6.26 -17.32 -9.38
N LEU A 424 5.24 -16.47 -9.27
CA LEU A 424 5.34 -15.10 -9.72
C LEU A 424 6.37 -14.30 -8.91
N TRP A 425 6.51 -14.53 -7.60
CA TRP A 425 7.54 -13.88 -6.79
C TRP A 425 8.95 -14.22 -7.27
N VAL A 426 9.21 -15.48 -7.65
CA VAL A 426 10.51 -15.89 -8.19
C VAL A 426 10.78 -15.20 -9.53
N VAL A 427 9.82 -15.21 -10.45
CA VAL A 427 9.94 -14.59 -11.78
C VAL A 427 10.18 -13.07 -11.65
N MET A 428 9.37 -12.40 -10.83
CA MET A 428 9.50 -10.97 -10.62
C MET A 428 10.79 -10.59 -9.89
N ALA A 429 11.24 -11.40 -8.91
CA ALA A 429 12.52 -11.19 -8.23
C ALA A 429 13.68 -11.28 -9.21
N ALA A 430 13.67 -12.27 -10.11
CA ALA A 430 14.68 -12.42 -11.17
C ALA A 430 14.68 -11.22 -12.14
N GLN A 431 13.50 -10.77 -12.58
CA GLN A 431 13.36 -9.60 -13.45
C GLN A 431 13.89 -8.32 -12.79
N LEU A 432 13.52 -8.08 -11.52
CA LEU A 432 13.97 -6.90 -10.78
C LEU A 432 15.47 -6.97 -10.44
N TYR A 433 16.00 -8.16 -10.15
CA TYR A 433 17.44 -8.35 -9.94
C TYR A 433 18.24 -8.01 -11.20
N TYR A 434 17.77 -8.47 -12.37
CA TYR A 434 18.39 -8.11 -13.65
C TYR A 434 18.35 -6.60 -13.90
N ALA A 435 17.19 -5.95 -13.66
CA ALA A 435 17.06 -4.51 -13.79
C ALA A 435 17.96 -3.75 -12.81
N PHE A 436 18.06 -4.20 -11.57
CA PHE A 436 18.90 -3.59 -10.54
C PHE A 436 20.39 -3.69 -10.88
N ARG A 437 20.86 -4.81 -11.43
CA ARG A 437 22.27 -4.95 -11.88
C ARG A 437 22.63 -4.04 -13.03
N LYS A 438 21.66 -3.69 -13.87
CA LYS A 438 21.84 -2.75 -15.01
C LYS A 438 21.68 -1.28 -14.62
N GLU A 439 21.24 -0.99 -13.39
CA GLU A 439 21.09 0.38 -12.93
C GLU A 439 22.46 1.12 -12.96
N PRO A 440 22.56 2.26 -13.68
CA PRO A 440 23.85 2.92 -13.92
C PRO A 440 24.65 3.22 -12.67
N VAL A 441 23.97 3.62 -11.58
CA VAL A 441 24.60 3.91 -10.28
C VAL A 441 25.21 2.64 -9.68
N ILE A 442 24.49 1.53 -9.70
CA ILE A 442 24.94 0.25 -9.14
C ILE A 442 26.04 -0.35 -9.99
N TYR A 443 25.89 -0.29 -11.32
CA TYR A 443 26.90 -0.77 -12.26
C TYR A 443 28.24 -0.03 -12.12
N SER A 444 28.19 1.31 -11.98
CA SER A 444 29.42 2.12 -11.83
C SER A 444 30.17 1.86 -10.53
N LEU A 445 29.45 1.54 -9.44
CA LEU A 445 30.07 1.15 -8.16
C LEU A 445 30.77 -0.20 -8.25
N LYS A 446 30.16 -1.17 -8.93
CA LYS A 446 30.75 -2.48 -9.12
C LYS A 446 32.05 -2.40 -9.93
N LYS A 447 32.06 -1.64 -11.03
CA LYS A 447 33.25 -1.45 -11.88
C LYS A 447 34.42 -0.74 -11.16
N LYS A 448 34.16 0.02 -10.08
CA LYS A 448 35.18 0.66 -9.26
C LYS A 448 35.76 -0.26 -8.18
N SER A 449 35.05 -1.35 -7.86
CA SER A 449 35.46 -2.33 -6.84
C SER A 449 36.15 -3.56 -7.44
N GLU A 450 36.06 -3.75 -8.73
CA GLU A 450 36.87 -4.67 -9.57
C GLU A 450 38.15 -3.95 -10.08
#